data_3268c17b74be1bdbc0bb12b6ab29b618
#
_entry.id   3268c17b74be1bdbc0bb12b6ab29b618
#
_cell.length_a   1.000
_cell.length_b   1.000
_cell.length_c   1.000
_cell.angle_alpha   90.00
_cell.angle_beta   90.00
_cell.angle_gamma   90.00
#
_symmetry.space_group_name_H-M   'P 1'
#
loop_
_entity.id
_entity.type
_entity.pdbx_description
1 polymer ?
#
loop_
_entity_poly.entity_id
_entity_poly.type
_entity_poly.pdbx_seq_one_letter_code
_entity_poly.pdbx_strand_id
1 'polypeptide(L)'
;MREWIVKLNTIDGGAAEALRVVQHFDALVDQKSSALAMLRAAAVLADCPAGLEDPERGLRVGVDAAGRTLADAGSATALRQVQRFEGITVWLDRQESPWPLDHLILERFARSLHAVKKSRDASPVVAALRTVCDSTALPADRDNALRRVGLGPTVTVVVTHAADARRMPPGLLVDEHQINLFSGSVAPEAVPRDIAAGIHTCAATEVHRGWQHARTALRIAVELTTGEPTHVRYEQLGCIATVVESVDADAAAQAPDVRRVMELQAQRPWVVATLEAVLSHSSIREVARLQNLHHSTMRQRIDWLERQLGYPPLSSAGYARASTTLTLWRIAMAAERRHPASTPAAVACR
;
A
#
# COMPACT_ATOMS: atom_id res chain seq x y z
N MET A 1 24.28 33.30 16.72
CA MET A 1 24.08 33.03 15.29
C MET A 1 23.51 34.23 14.52
N ARG A 2 22.47 34.95 14.99
CA ARG A 2 21.94 36.16 14.29
C ARG A 2 23.01 37.24 14.05
N GLU A 3 23.94 37.46 14.99
CA GLU A 3 25.04 38.44 14.84
C GLU A 3 26.02 38.12 13.73
N TRP A 4 26.26 36.80 13.44
CA TRP A 4 27.11 36.37 12.35
C TRP A 4 26.49 36.62 10.98
N ILE A 5 25.16 36.47 10.85
CA ILE A 5 24.41 36.77 9.61
C ILE A 5 24.51 38.23 9.24
N VAL A 6 24.40 39.12 10.24
CA VAL A 6 24.55 40.57 10.03
C VAL A 6 25.97 40.93 9.59
N LYS A 7 27.01 40.27 10.14
CA LYS A 7 28.40 40.47 9.72
C LYS A 7 28.68 39.92 8.31
N LEU A 8 28.09 38.79 7.94
CA LEU A 8 28.20 38.21 6.59
C LEU A 8 27.50 39.08 5.54
N ASN A 9 26.33 39.65 5.84
CA ASN A 9 25.63 40.58 4.94
C ASN A 9 26.44 41.81 4.53
N THR A 10 27.41 42.21 5.35
CA THR A 10 28.31 43.35 5.04
C THR A 10 29.51 42.93 4.15
N ILE A 11 29.75 41.62 4.00
CA ILE A 11 30.91 41.06 3.24
C ILE A 11 30.46 40.42 1.94
N ASP A 12 29.36 39.64 1.97
CA ASP A 12 28.81 38.97 0.81
C ASP A 12 27.30 38.66 1.03
N GLY A 13 26.44 39.34 0.28
CA GLY A 13 24.98 39.16 0.37
C GLY A 13 24.53 37.74 0.02
N GLY A 14 25.22 37.08 -0.91
CA GLY A 14 24.90 35.68 -1.31
C GLY A 14 25.18 34.67 -0.22
N ALA A 15 26.25 34.82 0.55
CA ALA A 15 26.58 33.95 1.67
C ALA A 15 25.57 34.05 2.82
N ALA A 16 25.07 35.24 3.10
CA ALA A 16 24.04 35.45 4.13
C ALA A 16 22.70 34.84 3.75
N GLU A 17 22.35 34.85 2.47
CA GLU A 17 21.12 34.28 1.95
C GLU A 17 21.20 32.74 1.92
N ALA A 18 22.34 32.17 1.53
CA ALA A 18 22.63 30.75 1.64
C ALA A 18 22.50 30.24 3.09
N LEU A 19 23.03 30.98 4.06
CA LEU A 19 22.96 30.64 5.47
C LEU A 19 21.50 30.69 5.99
N ARG A 20 20.67 31.61 5.52
CA ARG A 20 19.23 31.66 5.83
C ARG A 20 18.48 30.44 5.33
N VAL A 21 18.77 29.97 4.11
CA VAL A 21 18.20 28.72 3.56
C VAL A 21 18.52 27.53 4.45
N VAL A 22 19.80 27.37 4.82
CA VAL A 22 20.25 26.29 5.71
C VAL A 22 19.53 26.32 7.04
N GLN A 23 19.51 27.46 7.72
CA GLN A 23 18.86 27.61 9.03
C GLN A 23 17.35 27.37 8.98
N HIS A 24 16.70 27.77 7.89
CA HIS A 24 15.27 27.54 7.74
C HIS A 24 14.94 26.05 7.68
N PHE A 25 15.68 25.27 6.88
CA PHE A 25 15.48 23.82 6.80
C PHE A 25 15.89 23.09 8.08
N ASP A 26 16.98 23.52 8.75
CA ASP A 26 17.40 22.95 10.03
C ASP A 26 16.31 23.16 11.10
N ALA A 27 15.71 24.34 11.17
CA ALA A 27 14.58 24.60 12.07
C ALA A 27 13.36 23.73 11.78
N LEU A 28 13.04 23.46 10.49
CA LEU A 28 11.97 22.55 10.10
C LEU A 28 12.24 21.10 10.51
N VAL A 29 13.49 20.67 10.47
CA VAL A 29 13.93 19.32 10.94
C VAL A 29 13.77 19.25 12.47
N ASP A 30 14.27 20.23 13.22
CA ASP A 30 14.18 20.28 14.69
C ASP A 30 12.73 20.26 15.18
N GLN A 31 11.84 20.95 14.47
CA GLN A 31 10.39 20.99 14.75
C GLN A 31 9.65 19.73 14.26
N LYS A 32 10.36 18.75 13.66
CA LYS A 32 9.76 17.55 13.04
C LYS A 32 8.62 17.87 12.07
N SER A 33 8.78 18.93 11.30
CA SER A 33 7.78 19.45 10.38
C SER A 33 7.37 18.40 9.32
N SER A 34 6.17 18.53 8.77
CA SER A 34 5.68 17.59 7.75
C SER A 34 6.42 17.76 6.41
N ALA A 35 6.44 16.73 5.59
CA ALA A 35 6.99 16.79 4.23
C ALA A 35 6.34 17.91 3.40
N LEU A 36 5.04 18.12 3.57
CA LEU A 36 4.31 19.22 2.90
C LEU A 36 4.75 20.61 3.38
N ALA A 37 5.06 20.77 4.67
CA ALA A 37 5.58 22.02 5.20
C ALA A 37 6.98 22.33 4.63
N MET A 38 7.85 21.31 4.54
CA MET A 38 9.17 21.44 3.91
C MET A 38 9.08 21.76 2.41
N LEU A 39 8.14 21.12 1.71
CA LEU A 39 7.87 21.39 0.30
C LEU A 39 7.41 22.83 0.06
N ARG A 40 6.50 23.33 0.90
CA ARG A 40 6.05 24.71 0.85
C ARG A 40 7.19 25.70 1.13
N ALA A 41 8.03 25.38 2.09
CA ALA A 41 9.22 26.19 2.38
C ALA A 41 10.19 26.25 1.19
N ALA A 42 10.41 25.12 0.52
CA ALA A 42 11.25 25.08 -0.69
C ALA A 42 10.68 25.95 -1.81
N ALA A 43 9.36 25.87 -2.07
CA ALA A 43 8.69 26.68 -3.10
C ALA A 43 8.77 28.17 -2.80
N VAL A 44 8.50 28.58 -1.55
CA VAL A 44 8.56 29.97 -1.11
C VAL A 44 10.00 30.51 -1.16
N LEU A 45 10.98 29.74 -0.70
CA LEU A 45 12.40 30.16 -0.72
C LEU A 45 12.94 30.26 -2.15
N ALA A 46 12.50 29.40 -3.05
CA ALA A 46 12.91 29.40 -4.45
C ALA A 46 12.08 30.39 -5.30
N ASP A 47 10.97 30.90 -4.78
CA ASP A 47 9.98 31.69 -5.53
C ASP A 47 9.59 31.05 -6.88
N CYS A 48 9.38 29.72 -6.84
CA CYS A 48 8.93 28.96 -8.00
C CYS A 48 8.21 27.67 -7.55
N PRO A 49 7.46 27.00 -8.46
CA PRO A 49 6.85 25.72 -8.14
C PRO A 49 7.88 24.69 -7.73
N ALA A 50 7.54 23.90 -6.71
CA ALA A 50 8.38 22.82 -6.17
C ALA A 50 7.60 21.52 -6.06
N GLY A 51 8.29 20.38 -6.07
CA GLY A 51 7.66 19.11 -5.90
C GLY A 51 8.53 18.06 -5.22
N LEU A 52 7.85 17.01 -4.82
CA LEU A 52 8.38 15.88 -4.08
C LEU A 52 7.78 14.59 -4.62
N GLU A 53 8.63 13.60 -4.84
CA GLU A 53 8.26 12.23 -5.14
C GLU A 53 9.00 11.27 -4.20
N ASP A 54 8.25 10.47 -3.45
CA ASP A 54 8.74 9.39 -2.60
C ASP A 54 8.02 8.10 -3.03
N PRO A 55 8.63 7.29 -3.92
CA PRO A 55 8.01 6.06 -4.44
C PRO A 55 7.70 5.04 -3.35
N GLU A 56 8.53 4.93 -2.31
CA GLU A 56 8.32 4.00 -1.20
C GLU A 56 7.02 4.30 -0.43
N ARG A 57 6.57 5.55 -0.45
CA ARG A 57 5.33 6.01 0.20
C ARG A 57 4.21 6.30 -0.79
N GLY A 58 4.40 6.04 -2.06
CA GLY A 58 3.44 6.39 -3.12
C GLY A 58 3.11 7.88 -3.16
N LEU A 59 4.05 8.75 -2.74
CA LEU A 59 3.82 10.17 -2.58
C LEU A 59 4.36 10.94 -3.77
N ARG A 60 3.47 11.65 -4.47
CA ARG A 60 3.82 12.61 -5.51
C ARG A 60 3.01 13.87 -5.31
N VAL A 61 3.66 14.97 -4.92
CA VAL A 61 2.99 16.24 -4.60
C VAL A 61 3.80 17.39 -5.17
N GLY A 62 3.10 18.36 -5.76
CA GLY A 62 3.65 19.63 -6.19
C GLY A 62 2.92 20.80 -5.52
N VAL A 63 3.61 21.92 -5.35
CA VAL A 63 3.04 23.18 -4.90
C VAL A 63 3.52 24.34 -5.78
N ASP A 64 2.70 25.40 -5.90
CA ASP A 64 3.09 26.65 -6.56
C ASP A 64 4.03 27.51 -5.69
N ALA A 65 4.55 28.62 -6.22
CA ALA A 65 5.42 29.55 -5.48
C ALA A 65 4.78 30.09 -4.19
N ALA A 66 3.45 30.13 -4.09
CA ALA A 66 2.72 30.53 -2.90
C ALA A 66 2.46 29.37 -1.93
N GLY A 67 2.95 28.15 -2.21
CA GLY A 67 2.78 26.96 -1.37
C GLY A 67 1.41 26.28 -1.48
N ARG A 68 0.58 26.60 -2.48
CA ARG A 68 -0.71 25.94 -2.73
C ARG A 68 -0.48 24.67 -3.54
N THR A 69 -1.17 23.59 -3.17
CA THR A 69 -1.02 22.30 -3.85
C THR A 69 -1.49 22.36 -5.32
N LEU A 70 -0.65 21.85 -6.21
CA LEU A 70 -0.97 21.72 -7.65
C LEU A 70 -1.80 20.46 -7.88
N ALA A 71 -2.79 20.58 -8.78
CA ALA A 71 -3.64 19.44 -9.17
C ALA A 71 -2.86 18.39 -9.98
N ASP A 72 -1.87 18.81 -10.76
CA ASP A 72 -0.97 17.95 -11.52
C ASP A 72 0.50 18.28 -11.21
N ALA A 73 1.15 17.39 -10.45
CA ALA A 73 2.58 17.48 -10.15
C ALA A 73 3.47 16.87 -11.26
N GLY A 74 2.85 16.38 -12.36
CA GLY A 74 3.51 15.54 -13.37
C GLY A 74 4.01 16.25 -14.62
N SER A 75 3.48 17.42 -14.97
CA SER A 75 3.90 18.15 -16.17
C SER A 75 5.29 18.77 -15.94
N ALA A 76 6.34 18.18 -16.52
CA ALA A 76 7.69 18.70 -16.42
C ALA A 76 7.89 19.80 -17.48
N THR A 77 8.39 20.97 -17.05
CA THR A 77 8.93 21.97 -17.98
C THR A 77 10.38 21.60 -18.37
N ALA A 78 10.86 22.16 -19.48
CA ALA A 78 12.24 21.92 -19.98
C ALA A 78 13.33 22.41 -19.02
N LEU A 79 13.00 23.26 -18.04
CA LEU A 79 13.94 23.88 -17.10
C LEU A 79 13.82 23.32 -15.66
N ARG A 80 13.14 22.17 -15.48
CA ARG A 80 12.98 21.54 -14.19
C ARG A 80 14.33 21.05 -13.64
N GLN A 81 14.74 21.58 -12.49
CA GLN A 81 15.88 21.11 -11.74
C GLN A 81 15.44 19.98 -10.80
N VAL A 82 16.19 18.89 -10.78
CA VAL A 82 15.85 17.69 -10.00
C VAL A 82 17.04 17.27 -9.13
N GLN A 83 16.77 17.00 -7.87
CA GLN A 83 17.72 16.40 -6.92
C GLN A 83 17.17 15.06 -6.43
N ARG A 84 18.01 14.03 -6.46
CA ARG A 84 17.69 12.72 -5.89
C ARG A 84 18.58 12.46 -4.67
N PHE A 85 17.97 11.99 -3.59
CA PHE A 85 18.67 11.65 -2.37
C PHE A 85 17.94 10.51 -1.64
N GLU A 86 18.62 9.38 -1.42
CA GLU A 86 18.12 8.22 -0.66
C GLU A 86 16.66 7.83 -1.03
N GLY A 87 16.41 7.62 -2.32
CA GLY A 87 15.11 7.21 -2.85
C GLY A 87 14.05 8.31 -2.96
N ILE A 88 14.34 9.50 -2.44
CA ILE A 88 13.47 10.67 -2.55
C ILE A 88 13.90 11.51 -3.76
N THR A 89 12.95 11.94 -4.57
CA THR A 89 13.17 12.89 -5.67
C THR A 89 12.48 14.20 -5.35
N VAL A 90 13.21 15.31 -5.40
CA VAL A 90 12.66 16.66 -5.24
C VAL A 90 12.97 17.49 -6.49
N TRP A 91 12.14 18.47 -6.79
CA TRP A 91 12.35 19.31 -7.96
C TRP A 91 11.86 20.75 -7.73
N LEU A 92 12.47 21.66 -8.50
CA LEU A 92 12.03 23.05 -8.70
C LEU A 92 11.72 23.25 -10.18
N ASP A 93 10.64 23.95 -10.48
CA ASP A 93 10.15 24.16 -11.84
C ASP A 93 10.15 25.66 -12.17
N ARG A 94 11.33 26.18 -12.50
CA ARG A 94 11.54 27.59 -12.82
C ARG A 94 11.31 27.84 -14.30
N GLN A 95 10.63 28.92 -14.64
CA GLN A 95 10.41 29.31 -16.04
C GLN A 95 11.58 30.12 -16.61
N GLU A 96 12.40 30.69 -15.75
CA GLU A 96 13.57 31.49 -16.11
C GLU A 96 14.88 30.76 -15.79
N SER A 97 16.02 31.42 -16.03
CA SER A 97 17.33 30.85 -15.73
C SER A 97 17.45 30.41 -14.26
N PRO A 98 18.22 29.33 -13.98
CA PRO A 98 18.45 28.86 -12.62
C PRO A 98 19.03 29.96 -11.72
N TRP A 99 18.48 30.06 -10.50
CA TRP A 99 19.02 30.97 -9.51
C TRP A 99 20.20 30.30 -8.75
N PRO A 100 21.23 31.03 -8.33
CA PRO A 100 22.43 30.45 -7.71
C PRO A 100 22.14 29.58 -6.47
N LEU A 101 21.04 29.85 -5.75
CA LEU A 101 20.67 29.09 -4.54
C LEU A 101 19.74 27.91 -4.81
N ASP A 102 19.22 27.72 -6.01
CA ASP A 102 18.30 26.61 -6.32
C ASP A 102 18.88 25.24 -5.96
N HIS A 103 20.16 25.03 -6.28
CA HIS A 103 20.84 23.78 -5.94
C HIS A 103 20.94 23.58 -4.41
N LEU A 104 21.24 24.63 -3.66
CA LEU A 104 21.30 24.57 -2.20
C LEU A 104 19.93 24.30 -1.59
N ILE A 105 18.87 24.93 -2.11
CA ILE A 105 17.48 24.71 -1.67
C ILE A 105 17.11 23.27 -1.91
N LEU A 106 17.35 22.71 -3.10
CA LEU A 106 17.06 21.31 -3.45
C LEU A 106 17.83 20.34 -2.56
N GLU A 107 19.13 20.57 -2.37
CA GLU A 107 19.96 19.71 -1.52
C GLU A 107 19.46 19.71 -0.06
N ARG A 108 19.20 20.87 0.50
CA ARG A 108 18.72 21.00 1.88
C ARG A 108 17.33 20.42 2.04
N PHE A 109 16.43 20.65 1.09
CA PHE A 109 15.09 20.08 1.08
C PHE A 109 15.14 18.54 1.07
N ALA A 110 15.89 17.94 0.16
CA ALA A 110 16.02 16.47 0.08
C ALA A 110 16.62 15.87 1.36
N ARG A 111 17.71 16.46 1.89
CA ARG A 111 18.37 16.01 3.13
C ARG A 111 17.44 16.16 4.36
N SER A 112 16.70 17.26 4.45
CA SER A 112 15.77 17.50 5.56
C SER A 112 14.61 16.51 5.56
N LEU A 113 14.06 16.21 4.39
CA LEU A 113 13.05 15.15 4.24
C LEU A 113 13.58 13.79 4.70
N HIS A 114 14.78 13.43 4.27
CA HIS A 114 15.42 12.17 4.69
C HIS A 114 15.68 12.14 6.20
N ALA A 115 16.19 13.23 6.79
CA ALA A 115 16.45 13.32 8.23
C ALA A 115 15.18 13.14 9.06
N VAL A 116 14.06 13.74 8.65
CA VAL A 116 12.76 13.57 9.33
C VAL A 116 12.22 12.15 9.11
N LYS A 117 12.39 11.58 7.91
CA LYS A 117 12.05 10.17 7.62
C LYS A 117 12.81 9.25 8.57
N LYS A 118 14.13 9.38 8.63
CA LYS A 118 15.01 8.59 9.51
C LYS A 118 14.72 8.80 10.99
N SER A 119 14.42 10.03 11.41
CA SER A 119 14.04 10.34 12.81
C SER A 119 12.70 9.71 13.21
N ARG A 120 11.73 9.62 12.29
CA ARG A 120 10.46 8.90 12.52
C ARG A 120 10.69 7.40 12.63
N ASP A 121 11.54 6.85 11.78
CA ASP A 121 11.93 5.43 11.83
C ASP A 121 12.77 5.10 13.08
N ALA A 122 13.45 6.10 13.65
CA ALA A 122 14.20 6.00 14.91
C ALA A 122 13.34 6.25 16.17
N SER A 123 12.03 6.48 16.04
CA SER A 123 11.14 6.59 17.20
C SER A 123 11.27 5.34 18.09
N PRO A 124 11.44 5.48 19.43
CA PRO A 124 11.54 4.34 20.34
C PRO A 124 10.36 3.37 20.23
N VAL A 125 9.18 3.89 19.89
CA VAL A 125 7.96 3.08 19.66
C VAL A 125 8.08 2.29 18.35
N VAL A 126 8.51 2.92 17.26
CA VAL A 126 8.71 2.24 15.97
C VAL A 126 9.82 1.19 16.06
N ALA A 127 10.93 1.50 16.76
CA ALA A 127 11.99 0.53 17.04
C ALA A 127 11.47 -0.67 17.86
N ALA A 128 10.64 -0.42 18.87
CA ALA A 128 10.01 -1.49 19.64
C ALA A 128 9.02 -2.31 18.80
N LEU A 129 8.17 -1.68 17.98
CA LEU A 129 7.28 -2.38 17.04
C LEU A 129 8.07 -3.27 16.08
N ARG A 130 9.20 -2.79 15.55
CA ARG A 130 10.08 -3.57 14.68
C ARG A 130 10.62 -4.79 15.40
N THR A 131 11.10 -4.66 16.65
CA THR A 131 11.58 -5.78 17.47
C THR A 131 10.47 -6.80 17.78
N VAL A 132 9.25 -6.33 18.05
CA VAL A 132 8.09 -7.21 18.28
C VAL A 132 7.74 -8.04 17.03
N CYS A 133 7.87 -7.47 15.85
CA CYS A 133 7.57 -8.13 14.58
C CYS A 133 8.75 -8.98 14.05
N ASP A 134 9.95 -8.84 14.62
CA ASP A 134 11.15 -9.54 14.15
C ASP A 134 11.19 -10.98 14.68
N SER A 135 11.14 -11.95 13.76
CA SER A 135 11.25 -13.38 14.10
C SER A 135 12.64 -13.79 14.60
N THR A 136 13.67 -13.00 14.26
CA THR A 136 15.08 -13.28 14.66
C THR A 136 15.45 -12.67 16.00
N ALA A 137 14.66 -11.72 16.51
CA ALA A 137 14.89 -11.09 17.81
C ALA A 137 14.79 -12.12 18.95
N LEU A 138 15.59 -11.93 20.01
CA LEU A 138 15.51 -12.80 21.19
C LEU A 138 14.16 -12.63 21.91
N PRO A 139 13.61 -13.70 22.51
CA PRO A 139 12.34 -13.61 23.26
C PRO A 139 12.35 -12.50 24.33
N ALA A 140 13.44 -12.36 25.08
CA ALA A 140 13.58 -11.31 26.10
C ALA A 140 13.52 -9.89 25.52
N ASP A 141 14.06 -9.67 24.31
CA ASP A 141 14.03 -8.37 23.65
C ASP A 141 12.62 -8.07 23.15
N ARG A 142 11.90 -9.07 22.60
CA ARG A 142 10.49 -8.94 22.24
C ARG A 142 9.62 -8.61 23.44
N ASP A 143 9.81 -9.27 24.57
CA ASP A 143 9.06 -9.00 25.81
C ASP A 143 9.30 -7.58 26.33
N ASN A 144 10.56 -7.11 26.26
CA ASN A 144 10.89 -5.72 26.57
C ASN A 144 10.23 -4.73 25.62
N ALA A 145 10.22 -5.02 24.33
CA ALA A 145 9.60 -4.20 23.32
C ALA A 145 8.07 -4.15 23.47
N LEU A 146 7.42 -5.28 23.76
CA LEU A 146 5.98 -5.37 24.05
C LEU A 146 5.58 -4.46 25.22
N ARG A 147 6.36 -4.48 26.33
CA ARG A 147 6.12 -3.59 27.47
C ARG A 147 6.22 -2.11 27.10
N ARG A 148 7.18 -1.76 26.23
CA ARG A 148 7.35 -0.35 25.77
C ARG A 148 6.22 0.12 24.88
N VAL A 149 5.65 -0.76 24.06
CA VAL A 149 4.52 -0.43 23.18
C VAL A 149 3.20 -0.41 23.95
N GLY A 150 3.13 -1.05 25.12
CA GLY A 150 1.93 -1.07 25.97
C GLY A 150 0.80 -1.96 25.41
N LEU A 151 1.15 -3.02 24.65
CA LEU A 151 0.17 -3.96 24.13
C LEU A 151 -0.33 -4.91 25.23
N GLY A 152 -1.63 -5.24 25.18
CA GLY A 152 -2.25 -6.24 26.06
C GLY A 152 -1.81 -7.67 25.74
N PRO A 153 -2.28 -8.67 26.50
CA PRO A 153 -1.88 -10.07 26.34
C PRO A 153 -2.35 -10.68 25.00
N THR A 154 -3.44 -10.17 24.45
CA THR A 154 -3.96 -10.53 23.12
C THR A 154 -3.83 -9.34 22.19
N VAL A 155 -3.34 -9.56 20.99
CA VAL A 155 -3.10 -8.54 19.98
C VAL A 155 -3.76 -8.96 18.68
N THR A 156 -4.49 -8.03 18.08
CA THR A 156 -4.93 -8.16 16.68
C THR A 156 -3.95 -7.43 15.78
N VAL A 157 -3.38 -8.17 14.87
CA VAL A 157 -2.47 -7.69 13.84
C VAL A 157 -3.28 -7.43 12.57
N VAL A 158 -3.17 -6.24 12.04
CA VAL A 158 -3.76 -5.84 10.75
C VAL A 158 -2.63 -5.48 9.80
N VAL A 159 -2.61 -6.12 8.65
CA VAL A 159 -1.65 -5.83 7.57
C VAL A 159 -2.40 -5.29 6.38
N THR A 160 -1.95 -4.14 5.88
CA THR A 160 -2.46 -3.47 4.69
C THR A 160 -1.31 -3.14 3.74
N HIS A 161 -1.60 -2.69 2.53
CA HIS A 161 -0.55 -2.21 1.63
C HIS A 161 -0.01 -0.85 2.08
N ALA A 162 1.30 -0.62 1.93
CA ALA A 162 1.95 0.64 2.29
C ALA A 162 1.36 1.85 1.53
N ALA A 163 0.80 1.62 0.33
CA ALA A 163 0.09 2.64 -0.45
C ALA A 163 -1.12 3.22 0.31
N ASP A 164 -1.78 2.41 1.15
CA ASP A 164 -2.94 2.80 1.96
C ASP A 164 -2.55 3.39 3.33
N ALA A 165 -1.27 3.51 3.63
CA ALA A 165 -0.76 3.91 4.95
C ALA A 165 -1.32 5.25 5.47
N ARG A 166 -1.70 6.17 4.58
CA ARG A 166 -2.29 7.47 4.95
C ARG A 166 -3.72 7.37 5.45
N ARG A 167 -4.40 6.28 5.11
CA ARG A 167 -5.79 6.01 5.46
C ARG A 167 -5.92 5.15 6.72
N MET A 168 -4.80 4.61 7.18
CA MET A 168 -4.67 3.80 8.39
C MET A 168 -4.06 4.61 9.54
N PRO A 169 -4.32 4.25 10.80
CA PRO A 169 -3.55 4.75 11.93
C PRO A 169 -2.06 4.54 11.71
N PRO A 170 -1.18 5.36 12.32
CA PRO A 170 0.27 5.16 12.22
C PRO A 170 0.67 3.74 12.64
N GLY A 171 1.44 3.05 11.78
CA GLY A 171 1.89 1.68 11.99
C GLY A 171 3.35 1.48 11.57
N LEU A 172 3.84 0.27 11.69
CA LEU A 172 5.17 -0.12 11.23
C LEU A 172 5.13 -0.40 9.74
N LEU A 173 5.97 0.29 8.97
CA LEU A 173 6.19 -0.01 7.56
C LEU A 173 7.30 -1.06 7.42
N VAL A 174 7.00 -2.14 6.73
CA VAL A 174 7.93 -3.23 6.38
C VAL A 174 7.70 -3.56 4.91
N ASP A 175 8.70 -3.32 4.08
CA ASP A 175 8.62 -3.48 2.64
C ASP A 175 7.39 -2.73 2.05
N GLU A 176 6.54 -3.43 1.32
CA GLU A 176 5.31 -2.90 0.72
C GLU A 176 4.07 -2.96 1.65
N HIS A 177 4.25 -3.24 2.94
CA HIS A 177 3.17 -3.44 3.89
C HIS A 177 3.21 -2.45 5.06
N GLN A 178 2.03 -2.10 5.56
CA GLN A 178 1.89 -1.46 6.86
C GLN A 178 1.31 -2.46 7.86
N ILE A 179 1.94 -2.56 9.03
CA ILE A 179 1.54 -3.42 10.14
C ILE A 179 0.98 -2.53 11.24
N ASN A 180 -0.26 -2.75 11.61
CA ASN A 180 -0.91 -2.13 12.76
C ASN A 180 -1.19 -3.17 13.84
N LEU A 181 -0.88 -2.84 15.08
CA LEU A 181 -1.09 -3.70 16.25
C LEU A 181 -2.14 -3.07 17.15
N PHE A 182 -3.17 -3.82 17.47
CA PHE A 182 -4.27 -3.38 18.35
C PHE A 182 -4.38 -4.30 19.55
N SER A 183 -4.49 -3.75 20.76
CA SER A 183 -4.76 -4.54 21.96
C SER A 183 -6.18 -5.12 21.92
N GLY A 184 -6.31 -6.43 22.06
CA GLY A 184 -7.60 -7.12 21.99
C GLY A 184 -8.17 -7.17 20.57
N SER A 185 -9.50 -7.05 20.46
CA SER A 185 -10.21 -7.04 19.18
C SER A 185 -10.14 -5.67 18.51
N VAL A 186 -10.05 -5.66 17.18
CA VAL A 186 -10.12 -4.44 16.37
C VAL A 186 -11.57 -4.03 16.18
N ALA A 187 -11.88 -2.77 16.44
CA ALA A 187 -13.15 -2.18 16.06
C ALA A 187 -13.30 -2.16 14.52
N PRO A 188 -14.47 -2.50 13.97
CA PRO A 188 -14.68 -2.57 12.51
C PRO A 188 -14.34 -1.25 11.78
N GLU A 189 -14.47 -0.13 12.47
CA GLU A 189 -14.23 1.22 11.93
C GLU A 189 -12.73 1.58 11.88
N ALA A 190 -11.87 0.83 12.57
CA ALA A 190 -10.43 1.10 12.60
C ALA A 190 -9.72 0.76 11.28
N VAL A 191 -10.37 -0.05 10.44
CA VAL A 191 -9.88 -0.41 9.11
C VAL A 191 -10.93 0.01 8.08
N PRO A 192 -10.64 0.96 7.18
CA PRO A 192 -11.57 1.38 6.13
C PRO A 192 -11.98 0.19 5.25
N ARG A 193 -13.28 0.07 4.94
CA ARG A 193 -13.84 -1.08 4.21
C ARG A 193 -13.37 -1.17 2.76
N ASP A 194 -12.92 -0.07 2.20
CA ASP A 194 -12.49 0.08 0.82
C ASP A 194 -10.96 -0.08 0.64
N ILE A 195 -10.26 -0.61 1.64
CA ILE A 195 -8.87 -1.04 1.54
C ILE A 195 -8.76 -2.54 1.83
N ALA A 196 -7.82 -3.20 1.16
CA ALA A 196 -7.54 -4.61 1.43
C ALA A 196 -6.81 -4.75 2.77
N ALA A 197 -7.28 -5.67 3.62
CA ALA A 197 -6.65 -5.95 4.91
C ALA A 197 -6.63 -7.44 5.23
N GLY A 198 -5.46 -7.90 5.66
CA GLY A 198 -5.32 -9.20 6.29
C GLY A 198 -5.27 -9.03 7.81
N ILE A 199 -5.99 -9.85 8.53
CA ILE A 199 -6.20 -9.73 9.98
C ILE A 199 -5.89 -11.05 10.66
N HIS A 200 -5.16 -10.99 11.77
CA HIS A 200 -4.92 -12.16 12.63
C HIS A 200 -4.89 -11.76 14.11
N THR A 201 -5.49 -12.57 14.96
CA THR A 201 -5.50 -12.35 16.42
C THR A 201 -4.66 -13.41 17.10
N CYS A 202 -3.65 -13.00 17.87
CA CYS A 202 -2.72 -13.91 18.54
C CYS A 202 -2.34 -13.42 19.94
N ALA A 203 -1.60 -14.25 20.68
CA ALA A 203 -0.93 -13.81 21.89
C ALA A 203 0.14 -12.76 21.56
N ALA A 204 0.34 -11.77 22.43
CA ALA A 204 1.32 -10.70 22.23
C ALA A 204 2.74 -11.24 21.96
N THR A 205 3.12 -12.34 22.63
CA THR A 205 4.41 -13.04 22.44
C THR A 205 4.58 -13.65 21.04
N GLU A 206 3.49 -13.83 20.30
CA GLU A 206 3.48 -14.46 18.96
C GLU A 206 3.29 -13.47 17.82
N VAL A 207 3.28 -12.17 18.07
CA VAL A 207 3.10 -11.14 17.05
C VAL A 207 4.09 -11.29 15.89
N HIS A 208 5.33 -11.72 16.15
CA HIS A 208 6.35 -11.97 15.13
C HIS A 208 5.97 -13.05 14.10
N ARG A 209 5.05 -13.96 14.44
CA ARG A 209 4.42 -14.91 13.52
C ARG A 209 3.07 -14.38 13.04
N GLY A 210 2.34 -13.74 13.95
CA GLY A 210 1.01 -13.21 13.69
C GLY A 210 0.94 -12.24 12.52
N TRP A 211 1.95 -11.40 12.32
CA TRP A 211 1.97 -10.51 11.18
C TRP A 211 2.20 -11.24 9.84
N GLN A 212 2.93 -12.36 9.84
CA GLN A 212 3.07 -13.22 8.65
C GLN A 212 1.71 -13.84 8.28
N HIS A 213 0.96 -14.32 9.27
CA HIS A 213 -0.39 -14.86 9.08
C HIS A 213 -1.34 -13.79 8.53
N ALA A 214 -1.33 -12.58 9.10
CA ALA A 214 -2.12 -11.47 8.58
C ALA A 214 -1.71 -11.09 7.14
N ARG A 215 -0.41 -11.12 6.81
CA ARG A 215 0.09 -10.90 5.45
C ARG A 215 -0.42 -11.98 4.49
N THR A 216 -0.44 -13.24 4.91
CA THR A 216 -1.02 -14.33 4.11
C THR A 216 -2.49 -14.07 3.81
N ALA A 217 -3.26 -13.63 4.81
CA ALA A 217 -4.67 -13.28 4.61
C ALA A 217 -4.86 -12.08 3.64
N LEU A 218 -3.96 -11.10 3.69
CA LEU A 218 -3.99 -9.95 2.77
C LEU A 218 -3.82 -10.38 1.30
N ARG A 219 -3.07 -11.45 1.02
CA ARG A 219 -2.82 -11.93 -0.34
C ARG A 219 -4.08 -12.38 -1.10
N ILE A 220 -5.19 -12.60 -0.40
CA ILE A 220 -6.48 -12.93 -1.00
C ILE A 220 -7.59 -11.98 -0.55
N ALA A 221 -7.23 -10.78 -0.10
CA ALA A 221 -8.18 -9.79 0.41
C ALA A 221 -8.91 -9.05 -0.74
N VAL A 222 -9.50 -9.83 -1.64
CA VAL A 222 -10.33 -9.38 -2.76
C VAL A 222 -11.64 -10.16 -2.73
N GLU A 223 -12.76 -9.46 -2.87
CA GLU A 223 -14.08 -10.07 -2.97
C GLU A 223 -14.24 -10.72 -4.35
N LEU A 224 -14.70 -11.98 -4.37
CA LEU A 224 -14.86 -12.75 -5.60
C LEU A 224 -15.89 -12.14 -6.56
N THR A 225 -16.97 -11.59 -6.01
CA THR A 225 -18.11 -11.09 -6.82
C THR A 225 -17.79 -9.77 -7.52
N THR A 226 -17.21 -8.82 -6.79
CA THR A 226 -16.98 -7.45 -7.27
C THR A 226 -15.52 -7.20 -7.65
N GLY A 227 -14.60 -8.05 -7.16
CA GLY A 227 -13.17 -7.83 -7.23
C GLY A 227 -12.70 -6.69 -6.31
N GLU A 228 -13.57 -6.10 -5.48
CA GLU A 228 -13.22 -5.00 -4.59
C GLU A 228 -12.34 -5.44 -3.42
N PRO A 229 -11.57 -4.52 -2.79
CA PRO A 229 -10.83 -4.81 -1.57
C PRO A 229 -11.76 -5.33 -0.46
N THR A 230 -11.28 -6.29 0.32
CA THR A 230 -12.02 -6.84 1.46
C THR A 230 -11.09 -7.14 2.63
N HIS A 231 -11.68 -7.42 3.79
CA HIS A 231 -10.95 -7.84 4.98
C HIS A 231 -11.01 -9.36 5.14
N VAL A 232 -9.84 -9.99 5.25
CA VAL A 232 -9.75 -11.45 5.42
C VAL A 232 -9.08 -11.76 6.75
N ARG A 233 -9.71 -12.61 7.56
CA ARG A 233 -9.14 -13.14 8.79
C ARG A 233 -8.40 -14.44 8.51
N TYR A 234 -7.15 -14.54 8.97
CA TYR A 234 -6.33 -15.73 8.78
C TYR A 234 -6.98 -17.00 9.33
N GLU A 235 -7.68 -16.88 10.46
CA GLU A 235 -8.37 -18.00 11.12
C GLU A 235 -9.47 -18.62 10.22
N GLN A 236 -9.99 -17.87 9.28
CA GLN A 236 -11.02 -18.34 8.35
C GLN A 236 -10.45 -19.13 7.18
N LEU A 237 -9.12 -19.07 6.96
CA LEU A 237 -8.48 -19.75 5.84
C LEU A 237 -8.32 -21.25 6.08
N GLY A 238 -8.12 -21.67 7.33
CA GLY A 238 -7.83 -23.09 7.61
C GLY A 238 -6.66 -23.61 6.79
N CYS A 239 -6.81 -24.76 6.16
CA CYS A 239 -5.77 -25.37 5.31
C CYS A 239 -5.50 -24.58 4.01
N ILE A 240 -6.41 -23.71 3.58
CA ILE A 240 -6.19 -22.84 2.41
C ILE A 240 -5.02 -21.88 2.64
N ALA A 241 -4.73 -21.52 3.89
CA ALA A 241 -3.57 -20.69 4.23
C ALA A 241 -2.28 -21.26 3.64
N THR A 242 -2.06 -22.57 3.74
CA THR A 242 -0.87 -23.23 3.16
C THR A 242 -0.77 -23.05 1.65
N VAL A 243 -1.90 -23.13 0.94
CA VAL A 243 -1.94 -22.88 -0.51
C VAL A 243 -1.59 -21.42 -0.80
N VAL A 244 -2.19 -20.49 -0.06
CA VAL A 244 -1.94 -19.05 -0.23
C VAL A 244 -0.48 -18.68 0.07
N GLU A 245 0.15 -19.36 1.03
CA GLU A 245 1.57 -19.16 1.38
C GLU A 245 2.53 -19.69 0.31
N SER A 246 2.18 -20.82 -0.30
CA SER A 246 3.06 -21.56 -1.20
C SER A 246 3.02 -21.10 -2.66
N VAL A 247 1.93 -20.46 -3.09
CA VAL A 247 1.74 -20.06 -4.48
C VAL A 247 1.99 -18.57 -4.64
N ASP A 248 2.90 -18.17 -5.54
CA ASP A 248 3.06 -16.76 -5.91
C ASP A 248 1.94 -16.30 -6.88
N ALA A 249 1.83 -14.99 -7.06
CA ALA A 249 0.77 -14.38 -7.86
C ALA A 249 0.89 -14.71 -9.36
N ASP A 250 2.12 -14.78 -9.87
CA ASP A 250 2.36 -15.05 -11.28
C ASP A 250 2.03 -16.51 -11.58
N ALA A 251 2.44 -17.46 -10.73
CA ALA A 251 2.07 -18.86 -10.83
C ALA A 251 0.54 -19.04 -10.74
N ALA A 252 -0.12 -18.32 -9.83
CA ALA A 252 -1.58 -18.32 -9.71
C ALA A 252 -2.25 -17.83 -11.00
N ALA A 253 -1.79 -16.71 -11.57
CA ALA A 253 -2.33 -16.15 -12.81
C ALA A 253 -2.07 -17.04 -14.03
N GLN A 254 -0.96 -17.79 -14.04
CA GLN A 254 -0.63 -18.72 -15.13
C GLN A 254 -1.33 -20.09 -15.02
N ALA A 255 -1.98 -20.40 -13.91
CA ALA A 255 -2.72 -21.64 -13.75
C ALA A 255 -3.81 -21.76 -14.84
N PRO A 256 -3.90 -22.89 -15.56
CA PRO A 256 -4.77 -23.03 -16.74
C PRO A 256 -6.23 -22.70 -16.45
N ASP A 257 -6.76 -23.16 -15.32
CA ASP A 257 -8.15 -22.92 -14.94
C ASP A 257 -8.39 -21.46 -14.55
N VAL A 258 -7.41 -20.80 -13.91
CA VAL A 258 -7.49 -19.38 -13.57
C VAL A 258 -7.53 -18.53 -14.83
N ARG A 259 -6.61 -18.76 -15.77
CA ARG A 259 -6.61 -18.09 -17.07
C ARG A 259 -7.95 -18.26 -17.78
N ARG A 260 -8.46 -19.49 -17.78
CA ARG A 260 -9.77 -19.77 -18.41
C ARG A 260 -10.89 -19.00 -17.74
N VAL A 261 -10.94 -18.95 -16.41
CA VAL A 261 -11.95 -18.17 -15.66
C VAL A 261 -11.81 -16.67 -15.95
N MET A 262 -10.60 -16.12 -16.02
CA MET A 262 -10.37 -14.71 -16.37
C MET A 262 -10.85 -14.40 -17.80
N GLU A 263 -10.56 -15.25 -18.79
CA GLU A 263 -11.07 -15.11 -20.15
C GLU A 263 -12.60 -15.13 -20.22
N LEU A 264 -13.22 -16.06 -19.49
CA LEU A 264 -14.68 -16.19 -19.44
C LEU A 264 -15.33 -15.00 -18.70
N GLN A 265 -14.71 -14.50 -17.64
CA GLN A 265 -15.20 -13.33 -16.91
C GLN A 265 -15.13 -12.05 -17.76
N ALA A 266 -14.10 -11.90 -18.58
CA ALA A 266 -14.00 -10.77 -19.54
C ALA A 266 -15.16 -10.80 -20.55
N GLN A 267 -15.64 -11.99 -20.96
CA GLN A 267 -16.78 -12.15 -21.85
C GLN A 267 -18.12 -12.01 -21.12
N ARG A 268 -18.19 -12.51 -19.87
CA ARG A 268 -19.42 -12.58 -19.06
C ARG A 268 -19.12 -12.26 -17.59
N PRO A 269 -19.36 -11.04 -17.12
CA PRO A 269 -19.01 -10.59 -15.77
C PRO A 269 -19.59 -11.44 -14.62
N TRP A 270 -20.66 -12.19 -14.88
CA TRP A 270 -21.30 -13.05 -13.88
C TRP A 270 -20.58 -14.38 -13.59
N VAL A 271 -19.50 -14.74 -14.31
CA VAL A 271 -18.83 -16.06 -14.23
C VAL A 271 -18.33 -16.36 -12.83
N VAL A 272 -17.47 -15.50 -12.28
CA VAL A 272 -16.88 -15.70 -10.94
C VAL A 272 -17.95 -15.69 -9.86
N ALA A 273 -18.87 -14.70 -9.90
CA ALA A 273 -19.95 -14.61 -8.96
C ALA A 273 -20.88 -15.83 -8.97
N THR A 274 -21.14 -16.43 -10.16
CA THR A 274 -21.93 -17.65 -10.25
C THR A 274 -21.17 -18.85 -9.72
N LEU A 275 -19.88 -19.02 -10.05
CA LEU A 275 -19.03 -20.10 -9.51
C LEU A 275 -18.98 -20.03 -7.98
N GLU A 276 -18.71 -18.87 -7.41
CA GLU A 276 -18.67 -18.68 -5.97
C GLU A 276 -20.01 -19.08 -5.32
N ALA A 277 -21.10 -18.56 -5.85
CA ALA A 277 -22.42 -18.82 -5.29
C ALA A 277 -22.79 -20.30 -5.33
N VAL A 278 -22.50 -21.02 -6.43
CA VAL A 278 -22.81 -22.46 -6.53
C VAL A 278 -21.90 -23.34 -5.67
N LEU A 279 -20.70 -22.88 -5.36
CA LEU A 279 -19.79 -23.56 -4.43
C LEU A 279 -20.08 -23.27 -2.97
N SER A 280 -20.69 -22.13 -2.66
CA SER A 280 -20.98 -21.70 -1.29
C SER A 280 -22.36 -22.16 -0.79
N HIS A 281 -23.26 -22.62 -1.68
CA HIS A 281 -24.64 -22.96 -1.33
C HIS A 281 -25.02 -24.35 -1.84
N SER A 282 -25.84 -25.06 -1.08
CA SER A 282 -26.21 -26.45 -1.35
C SER A 282 -27.29 -26.60 -2.44
N SER A 283 -27.96 -25.50 -2.83
CA SER A 283 -29.12 -25.57 -3.73
C SER A 283 -29.06 -24.53 -4.85
N ILE A 284 -29.17 -24.99 -6.10
CA ILE A 284 -29.27 -24.10 -7.27
C ILE A 284 -30.47 -23.13 -7.16
N ARG A 285 -31.55 -23.53 -6.50
CA ARG A 285 -32.72 -22.66 -6.27
C ARG A 285 -32.39 -21.51 -5.33
N GLU A 286 -31.62 -21.78 -4.29
CA GLU A 286 -31.15 -20.76 -3.34
C GLU A 286 -30.20 -19.78 -4.03
N VAL A 287 -29.23 -20.26 -4.78
CA VAL A 287 -28.32 -19.44 -5.57
C VAL A 287 -29.06 -18.54 -6.56
N ALA A 288 -30.06 -19.08 -7.26
CA ALA A 288 -30.90 -18.31 -8.17
C ALA A 288 -31.61 -17.17 -7.45
N ARG A 289 -32.20 -17.46 -6.28
CA ARG A 289 -32.87 -16.44 -5.45
C ARG A 289 -31.92 -15.35 -4.96
N LEU A 290 -30.72 -15.73 -4.51
CA LEU A 290 -29.70 -14.78 -4.02
C LEU A 290 -29.19 -13.86 -5.13
N GLN A 291 -29.09 -14.36 -6.35
CA GLN A 291 -28.69 -13.58 -7.52
C GLN A 291 -29.87 -12.91 -8.26
N ASN A 292 -31.06 -12.93 -7.70
CA ASN A 292 -32.29 -12.40 -8.31
C ASN A 292 -32.55 -12.96 -9.72
N LEU A 293 -32.30 -14.27 -9.91
CA LEU A 293 -32.48 -14.97 -11.18
C LEU A 293 -33.57 -16.03 -11.08
N HIS A 294 -34.21 -16.31 -12.22
CA HIS A 294 -35.05 -17.49 -12.31
C HIS A 294 -34.20 -18.77 -12.27
N HIS A 295 -34.74 -19.85 -11.67
CA HIS A 295 -34.03 -21.12 -11.54
C HIS A 295 -33.53 -21.70 -12.89
N SER A 296 -34.34 -21.55 -13.95
CA SER A 296 -33.95 -22.02 -15.30
C SER A 296 -32.73 -21.25 -15.85
N THR A 297 -32.70 -19.94 -15.64
CA THR A 297 -31.55 -19.09 -16.04
C THR A 297 -30.29 -19.48 -15.28
N MET A 298 -30.40 -19.74 -13.97
CA MET A 298 -29.27 -20.22 -13.19
C MET A 298 -28.77 -21.58 -13.70
N ARG A 299 -29.68 -22.52 -14.01
CA ARG A 299 -29.31 -23.81 -14.59
C ARG A 299 -28.59 -23.62 -15.94
N GLN A 300 -29.09 -22.77 -16.83
CA GLN A 300 -28.43 -22.46 -18.09
C GLN A 300 -27.02 -21.88 -17.91
N ARG A 301 -26.82 -21.01 -16.89
CA ARG A 301 -25.49 -20.51 -16.55
C ARG A 301 -24.53 -21.61 -16.10
N ILE A 302 -24.99 -22.52 -15.25
CA ILE A 302 -24.21 -23.68 -14.78
C ILE A 302 -23.85 -24.60 -15.94
N ASP A 303 -24.82 -24.96 -16.78
CA ASP A 303 -24.60 -25.82 -17.96
C ASP A 303 -23.62 -25.16 -18.95
N TRP A 304 -23.68 -23.85 -19.08
CA TRP A 304 -22.72 -23.09 -19.90
C TRP A 304 -21.31 -23.10 -19.26
N LEU A 305 -21.20 -22.88 -17.95
CA LEU A 305 -19.92 -22.95 -17.23
C LEU A 305 -19.28 -24.33 -17.37
N GLU A 306 -20.03 -25.38 -17.19
CA GLU A 306 -19.58 -26.76 -17.34
C GLU A 306 -18.93 -27.02 -18.70
N ARG A 307 -19.60 -26.58 -19.76
CA ARG A 307 -19.08 -26.68 -21.14
C ARG A 307 -17.83 -25.85 -21.36
N GLN A 308 -17.76 -24.64 -20.78
CA GLN A 308 -16.65 -23.71 -20.96
C GLN A 308 -15.42 -24.07 -20.13
N LEU A 309 -15.61 -24.60 -18.93
CA LEU A 309 -14.55 -25.06 -18.03
C LEU A 309 -14.02 -26.44 -18.43
N GLY A 310 -14.83 -27.26 -19.14
CA GLY A 310 -14.48 -28.63 -19.51
C GLY A 310 -14.61 -29.64 -18.37
N TYR A 311 -15.25 -29.24 -17.26
CA TYR A 311 -15.56 -30.11 -16.14
C TYR A 311 -16.82 -29.64 -15.40
N PRO A 312 -17.59 -30.55 -14.74
CA PRO A 312 -18.78 -30.21 -13.99
C PRO A 312 -18.38 -29.64 -12.60
N PRO A 313 -18.54 -28.33 -12.33
CA PRO A 313 -18.10 -27.71 -11.09
C PRO A 313 -18.83 -28.22 -9.85
N LEU A 314 -20.02 -28.79 -10.02
CA LEU A 314 -20.82 -29.34 -8.92
C LEU A 314 -20.57 -30.83 -8.64
N SER A 315 -19.76 -31.52 -9.42
CA SER A 315 -19.31 -32.89 -9.09
C SER A 315 -18.26 -32.82 -7.96
N SER A 316 -18.05 -33.92 -7.23
CA SER A 316 -17.09 -33.98 -6.13
C SER A 316 -15.67 -33.56 -6.56
N ALA A 317 -15.18 -34.04 -7.69
CA ALA A 317 -13.88 -33.69 -8.24
C ALA A 317 -13.86 -32.24 -8.79
N GLY A 318 -14.94 -31.83 -9.47
CA GLY A 318 -15.11 -30.49 -10.02
C GLY A 318 -15.21 -29.41 -8.94
N TYR A 319 -15.87 -29.71 -7.83
CA TYR A 319 -15.97 -28.81 -6.67
C TYR A 319 -14.59 -28.45 -6.12
N ALA A 320 -13.75 -29.45 -5.83
CA ALA A 320 -12.39 -29.21 -5.33
C ALA A 320 -11.56 -28.38 -6.33
N ARG A 321 -11.66 -28.72 -7.64
CA ARG A 321 -10.96 -28.00 -8.71
C ARG A 321 -11.43 -26.55 -8.82
N ALA A 322 -12.74 -26.31 -8.84
CA ALA A 322 -13.31 -24.96 -8.93
C ALA A 322 -13.01 -24.11 -7.68
N SER A 323 -13.08 -24.68 -6.47
CA SER A 323 -12.73 -23.99 -5.22
C SER A 323 -11.25 -23.59 -5.20
N THR A 324 -10.35 -24.47 -5.62
CA THR A 324 -8.93 -24.17 -5.77
C THR A 324 -8.70 -23.08 -6.81
N THR A 325 -9.40 -23.15 -7.95
CA THR A 325 -9.33 -22.13 -9.01
C THR A 325 -9.73 -20.76 -8.49
N LEU A 326 -10.81 -20.64 -7.72
CA LEU A 326 -11.24 -19.35 -7.13
C LEU A 326 -10.24 -18.83 -6.08
N THR A 327 -9.62 -19.72 -5.32
CA THR A 327 -8.56 -19.32 -4.37
C THR A 327 -7.36 -18.73 -5.11
N LEU A 328 -6.87 -19.40 -6.16
CA LEU A 328 -5.77 -18.91 -6.99
C LEU A 328 -6.14 -17.63 -7.74
N TRP A 329 -7.37 -17.55 -8.24
CA TRP A 329 -7.88 -16.31 -8.85
C TRP A 329 -7.79 -15.12 -7.90
N ARG A 330 -8.17 -15.28 -6.62
CA ARG A 330 -8.03 -14.21 -5.61
C ARG A 330 -6.58 -13.79 -5.41
N ILE A 331 -5.63 -14.75 -5.39
CA ILE A 331 -4.19 -14.42 -5.29
C ILE A 331 -3.74 -13.57 -6.48
N ALA A 332 -4.11 -13.95 -7.69
CA ALA A 332 -3.77 -13.23 -8.93
C ALA A 332 -4.38 -11.82 -8.93
N MET A 333 -5.68 -11.69 -8.66
CA MET A 333 -6.39 -10.41 -8.69
C MET A 333 -5.93 -9.44 -7.60
N ALA A 334 -5.60 -9.94 -6.40
CA ALA A 334 -5.05 -9.10 -5.32
C ALA A 334 -3.68 -8.52 -5.69
N ALA A 335 -2.88 -9.23 -6.46
CA ALA A 335 -1.59 -8.76 -6.96
C ALA A 335 -1.74 -7.75 -8.11
N GLU A 336 -2.64 -8.00 -9.07
CA GLU A 336 -2.91 -7.11 -10.20
C GLU A 336 -3.36 -5.72 -9.73
N ARG A 337 -4.20 -5.64 -8.71
CA ARG A 337 -4.61 -4.37 -8.09
C ARG A 337 -3.46 -3.59 -7.46
N ARG A 338 -2.40 -4.25 -7.03
CA ARG A 338 -1.19 -3.60 -6.50
C ARG A 338 -0.37 -2.89 -7.58
N HIS A 339 -0.38 -3.43 -8.81
CA HIS A 339 0.39 -2.94 -9.94
C HIS A 339 -0.48 -2.67 -11.16
N PRO A 340 -1.35 -1.63 -11.16
CA PRO A 340 -2.28 -1.38 -12.27
C PRO A 340 -1.59 -0.99 -13.60
N ALA A 341 -0.25 -0.97 -13.65
CA ALA A 341 0.54 -0.48 -14.78
C ALA A 341 1.07 -1.57 -15.73
N SER A 342 0.66 -2.83 -15.61
CA SER A 342 1.20 -3.94 -16.43
C SER A 342 0.21 -4.51 -17.45
N THR A 343 -0.89 -3.84 -17.75
CA THR A 343 -1.75 -4.29 -18.86
C THR A 343 -1.05 -3.96 -20.18
N PRO A 344 -0.64 -4.95 -20.98
CA PRO A 344 -0.13 -4.69 -22.32
C PRO A 344 -1.23 -4.01 -23.13
N ALA A 345 -0.93 -2.82 -23.65
CA ALA A 345 -1.81 -2.12 -24.57
C ALA A 345 -2.31 -3.10 -25.63
N ALA A 346 -3.63 -3.26 -25.70
CA ALA A 346 -4.28 -4.03 -26.75
C ALA A 346 -3.71 -3.55 -28.10
N VAL A 347 -2.99 -4.43 -28.77
CA VAL A 347 -2.53 -4.22 -30.14
C VAL A 347 -3.79 -4.02 -30.96
N ALA A 348 -4.09 -2.77 -31.28
CA ALA A 348 -5.10 -2.43 -32.28
C ALA A 348 -4.59 -2.96 -33.62
N CYS A 349 -5.05 -4.13 -34.03
CA CYS A 349 -4.97 -4.57 -35.41
C CYS A 349 -5.95 -3.71 -36.22
N ARG A 350 -5.38 -2.93 -37.14
CA ARG A 350 -6.10 -2.33 -38.28
C ARG A 350 -6.40 -3.40 -39.32
#